data_3acc54745b97970818d7881775da53f7
#
_entry.id   3acc54745b97970818d7881775da53f7
#
_cell.length_a   1.000
_cell.length_b   1.000
_cell.length_c   1.000
_cell.angle_alpha   90.00
_cell.angle_beta   90.00
_cell.angle_gamma   90.00
#
_symmetry.space_group_name_H-M   'P 1'
#
loop_
_entity.id
_entity.type
_entity.pdbx_description
1 polymer ?
#
loop_
_entity_poly.entity_id
_entity_poly.type
_entity_poly.pdbx_seq_one_letter_code
_entity_poly.pdbx_strand_id
1 'polypeptide(L)'
;MTSTAPDARQGQDAGDQYGPEPTSWQQRLRRFGHSPRPGIGLRERLVPPYTRPGSRLWAVLGVPPVLADRLLRWSAWGGPLLVALVAGVLRFWNLGSPHAVIFDETYYAKDSWALINQGYEGAWPKDIDKLILSDPSKVTIPVDPGYVVHPPVGKWIIGIGEQIFGFTPFGWRFMVAVLGTLSVLMLCRIGRRLFRSTFLGCLAGALLAVDGLHFVMSRTALLDLVLMFFVLASFGCLLIDRDWARRRLAAALPVDADGVLRPDAGVAERLRLGWRPWRIAAGLMLGLAFATKWNGLYIMVAFGLTTVLWDVGARRTAGAVRPYVTVLKRDLVPAFVSTVPVAILTYVASWTGWIVHNSPTRHGYYRDWAATDGKGGSWTWLPDWLRSLWHYEYQVYEFHVNLTSGHTYQSNPWSWIVLGRPVSYFYEEQNGCAASETGKCAREVLAIGTPLLWWASCFALLYVLWRWLFRRDWRAGAIACGVAAGWVPWFLYQERTIFLFYAVVFVPFLCLAVAMMIGAMLGPAAGTGTKHELGLPTSDPSGERRRTLGAVVAGVLVLLIVWNFIYFWPLYTGTPIPENSWRDRMWLDTWI
;
A
#
# COMPACT_ATOMS: atom_id res chain seq x y z
N MET A 1 73.52 23.82 20.94
CA MET A 1 72.67 22.78 21.56
C MET A 1 71.29 22.98 21.04
N THR A 2 70.98 22.29 19.98
CA THR A 2 69.73 22.36 19.23
C THR A 2 68.82 21.21 19.69
N SER A 3 67.68 21.56 20.31
CA SER A 3 66.61 20.63 20.71
C SER A 3 65.62 20.51 19.57
N THR A 4 65.56 19.34 18.97
CA THR A 4 64.55 18.96 17.99
C THR A 4 63.30 18.44 18.71
N ALA A 5 62.15 19.09 18.50
CA ALA A 5 60.84 18.62 18.92
C ALA A 5 60.35 17.49 17.97
N PRO A 6 59.70 16.43 18.46
CA PRO A 6 59.19 15.37 17.61
C PRO A 6 57.91 15.79 16.87
N ASP A 7 57.85 15.39 15.61
CA ASP A 7 56.80 15.63 14.64
C ASP A 7 55.48 14.91 15.03
N ALA A 8 54.44 15.70 15.32
CA ALA A 8 53.11 15.22 15.77
C ALA A 8 52.15 14.84 14.61
N ARG A 9 52.67 14.19 13.54
CA ARG A 9 51.88 13.81 12.36
C ARG A 9 51.65 12.31 12.13
N GLN A 10 51.83 11.45 13.11
CA GLN A 10 51.64 10.01 12.96
C GLN A 10 50.49 9.40 13.79
N GLY A 11 49.37 10.06 13.89
CA GLY A 11 48.26 9.56 14.72
C GLY A 11 46.87 9.56 14.09
N GLN A 12 46.70 9.73 12.77
CA GLN A 12 45.36 9.86 12.16
C GLN A 12 44.94 8.82 11.14
N ASP A 13 45.72 7.80 10.80
CA ASP A 13 45.40 6.83 9.73
C ASP A 13 45.07 5.41 10.20
N ALA A 14 44.91 5.14 11.48
CA ALA A 14 44.67 3.78 11.98
C ALA A 14 43.17 3.37 12.03
N GLY A 15 42.22 4.28 11.73
CA GLY A 15 40.77 4.04 11.87
C GLY A 15 40.01 3.54 10.61
N ASP A 16 40.62 3.61 9.43
CA ASP A 16 39.91 3.47 8.16
C ASP A 16 40.13 2.14 7.39
N GLN A 17 40.81 1.17 7.94
CA GLN A 17 41.29 -0.01 7.18
C GLN A 17 40.37 -1.23 7.17
N TYR A 18 39.17 -1.24 7.77
CA TYR A 18 38.33 -2.45 7.89
C TYR A 18 36.90 -2.33 7.35
N GLY A 19 36.67 -1.48 6.38
CA GLY A 19 35.46 -1.59 5.55
C GLY A 19 35.71 -2.53 4.35
N PRO A 20 34.72 -3.31 3.87
CA PRO A 20 34.89 -4.06 2.64
C PRO A 20 35.28 -3.09 1.51
N GLU A 21 36.31 -3.47 0.73
CA GLU A 21 36.77 -2.64 -0.38
C GLU A 21 35.61 -2.16 -1.24
N PRO A 22 35.55 -0.87 -1.58
CA PRO A 22 34.47 -0.35 -2.39
C PRO A 22 34.47 -1.04 -3.75
N THR A 23 33.32 -1.57 -4.18
CA THR A 23 33.17 -2.18 -5.49
C THR A 23 33.54 -1.16 -6.59
N SER A 24 33.93 -1.62 -7.77
CA SER A 24 34.26 -0.76 -8.91
C SER A 24 33.17 0.26 -9.23
N TRP A 25 31.91 -0.10 -8.98
CA TRP A 25 30.75 0.79 -9.10
C TRP A 25 30.69 1.86 -8.00
N GLN A 26 30.98 1.51 -6.76
CA GLN A 26 31.06 2.46 -5.65
C GLN A 26 32.23 3.44 -5.83
N GLN A 27 33.33 2.99 -6.43
CA GLN A 27 34.48 3.86 -6.78
C GLN A 27 34.08 4.87 -7.88
N ARG A 28 33.29 4.45 -8.89
CA ARG A 28 32.76 5.37 -9.91
C ARG A 28 31.79 6.40 -9.31
N LEU A 29 30.94 6.01 -8.37
CA LEU A 29 30.01 6.91 -7.69
C LEU A 29 30.74 7.93 -6.78
N ARG A 30 31.93 7.62 -6.25
CA ARG A 30 32.77 8.58 -5.52
C ARG A 30 33.14 9.79 -6.38
N ARG A 31 33.34 9.60 -7.69
CA ARG A 31 33.61 10.71 -8.62
C ARG A 31 32.44 11.70 -8.75
N PHE A 32 31.24 11.29 -8.37
CA PHE A 32 30.02 12.13 -8.33
C PHE A 32 29.69 12.58 -6.89
N GLY A 33 30.67 12.65 -5.99
CA GLY A 33 30.47 13.12 -4.61
C GLY A 33 29.81 12.09 -3.69
N HIS A 34 29.86 10.81 -4.05
CA HIS A 34 29.25 9.73 -3.28
C HIS A 34 30.26 9.15 -2.30
N SER A 35 30.29 9.67 -1.08
CA SER A 35 31.00 9.03 0.01
C SER A 35 30.08 8.04 0.74
N PRO A 36 30.49 6.77 0.96
CA PRO A 36 29.83 5.94 1.96
C PRO A 36 29.82 6.72 3.27
N ARG A 37 28.72 6.69 4.02
CA ARG A 37 28.68 7.34 5.34
C ARG A 37 29.76 6.68 6.22
N PRO A 38 30.79 7.38 6.67
CA PRO A 38 31.74 6.82 7.60
C PRO A 38 31.02 6.50 8.93
N GLY A 39 31.34 5.40 9.56
CA GLY A 39 30.97 5.12 10.94
C GLY A 39 29.68 4.35 11.22
N ILE A 40 28.93 3.83 10.23
CA ILE A 40 27.79 2.94 10.52
C ILE A 40 28.27 1.49 10.67
N GLY A 41 28.25 0.96 11.89
CA GLY A 41 28.63 -0.40 12.20
C GLY A 41 27.78 -1.46 11.47
N LEU A 42 28.31 -2.67 11.31
CA LEU A 42 27.60 -3.77 10.62
C LEU A 42 26.25 -4.09 11.28
N ARG A 43 26.16 -4.01 12.61
CA ARG A 43 24.93 -4.23 13.37
C ARG A 43 23.83 -3.22 12.94
N GLU A 44 24.16 -1.94 12.83
CA GLU A 44 23.20 -0.91 12.41
C GLU A 44 22.83 -1.02 10.92
N ARG A 45 23.76 -1.47 10.09
CA ARG A 45 23.48 -1.75 8.66
C ARG A 45 22.52 -2.92 8.49
N LEU A 46 22.60 -3.95 9.32
CA LEU A 46 21.68 -5.08 9.32
C LEU A 46 20.35 -4.74 10.02
N VAL A 47 20.41 -4.14 11.21
CA VAL A 47 19.27 -3.86 12.09
C VAL A 47 19.30 -2.39 12.52
N PRO A 48 18.89 -1.46 11.65
CA PRO A 48 18.91 -0.04 11.98
C PRO A 48 17.97 0.28 13.15
N PRO A 49 18.42 1.10 14.13
CA PRO A 49 17.60 1.51 15.24
C PRO A 49 16.47 2.46 14.80
N TYR A 50 15.46 2.62 15.65
CA TYR A 50 14.44 3.64 15.46
C TYR A 50 14.98 5.01 15.88
N THR A 51 14.68 6.04 15.08
CA THR A 51 15.03 7.43 15.40
C THR A 51 14.25 7.87 16.64
N ARG A 52 14.96 8.43 17.62
CA ARG A 52 14.33 9.10 18.77
C ARG A 52 14.10 10.56 18.42
N PRO A 53 12.93 11.16 18.72
CA PRO A 53 12.74 12.60 18.64
C PRO A 53 13.76 13.32 19.51
N GLY A 54 14.26 14.45 19.04
CA GLY A 54 15.29 15.20 19.77
C GLY A 54 14.79 15.65 21.14
N SER A 55 15.70 15.65 22.12
CA SER A 55 15.43 15.98 23.52
C SER A 55 14.97 17.43 23.75
N ARG A 56 15.20 18.34 22.79
CA ARG A 56 14.87 19.77 22.91
C ARG A 56 13.37 20.04 23.09
N LEU A 57 12.50 19.34 22.35
CA LEU A 57 11.06 19.52 22.48
C LEU A 57 10.56 19.17 23.88
N TRP A 58 11.07 18.09 24.46
CA TRP A 58 10.71 17.65 25.80
C TRP A 58 11.26 18.57 26.88
N ALA A 59 12.48 19.12 26.68
CA ALA A 59 13.08 20.11 27.57
C ALA A 59 12.29 21.44 27.55
N VAL A 60 11.87 21.91 26.36
CA VAL A 60 11.03 23.12 26.22
C VAL A 60 9.67 22.94 26.89
N LEU A 61 9.10 21.75 26.81
CA LEU A 61 7.80 21.42 27.42
C LEU A 61 7.93 21.05 28.92
N GLY A 62 9.14 21.08 29.50
CA GLY A 62 9.37 20.73 30.91
C GLY A 62 9.10 19.26 31.26
N VAL A 63 9.10 18.36 30.27
CA VAL A 63 8.77 16.94 30.47
C VAL A 63 9.99 16.20 31.04
N PRO A 64 9.88 15.53 32.19
CA PRO A 64 11.00 14.76 32.78
C PRO A 64 11.45 13.62 31.85
N PRO A 65 12.75 13.27 31.80
CA PRO A 65 13.30 12.25 30.89
C PRO A 65 12.60 10.87 30.98
N VAL A 66 12.23 10.44 32.18
CA VAL A 66 11.52 9.16 32.40
C VAL A 66 10.13 9.17 31.77
N LEU A 67 9.42 10.30 31.90
CA LEU A 67 8.10 10.47 31.29
C LEU A 67 8.22 10.58 29.76
N ALA A 68 9.24 11.30 29.26
CA ALA A 68 9.54 11.39 27.84
C ALA A 68 9.80 10.01 27.22
N ASP A 69 10.59 9.15 27.86
CA ASP A 69 10.84 7.77 27.41
C ASP A 69 9.58 6.89 27.43
N ARG A 70 8.70 7.10 28.41
CA ARG A 70 7.41 6.41 28.48
C ARG A 70 6.48 6.87 27.36
N LEU A 71 6.35 8.17 27.16
CA LEU A 71 5.55 8.77 26.08
C LEU A 71 6.07 8.34 24.69
N LEU A 72 7.39 8.25 24.50
CA LEU A 72 7.98 7.75 23.27
C LEU A 72 7.64 6.28 22.97
N ARG A 73 7.59 5.44 24.00
CA ARG A 73 7.13 4.04 23.85
C ARG A 73 5.66 3.98 23.49
N TRP A 74 4.82 4.78 24.14
CA TRP A 74 3.39 4.87 23.84
C TRP A 74 3.12 5.47 22.46
N SER A 75 3.89 6.47 22.02
CA SER A 75 3.72 7.10 20.71
C SER A 75 3.89 6.13 19.55
N ALA A 76 4.64 5.04 19.75
CA ALA A 76 4.82 4.00 18.73
C ALA A 76 3.51 3.34 18.28
N TRP A 77 2.49 3.34 19.14
CA TRP A 77 1.14 2.88 18.82
C TRP A 77 0.10 4.00 18.95
N GLY A 78 0.21 4.86 19.94
CA GLY A 78 -0.76 5.94 20.18
C GLY A 78 -0.89 6.90 19.02
N GLY A 79 0.22 7.31 18.38
CA GLY A 79 0.17 8.13 17.18
C GLY A 79 -0.55 7.46 16.00
N PRO A 80 -0.15 6.25 15.58
CA PRO A 80 -0.87 5.48 14.56
C PRO A 80 -2.35 5.25 14.87
N LEU A 81 -2.70 4.94 16.12
CA LEU A 81 -4.10 4.72 16.52
C LEU A 81 -4.91 6.02 16.45
N LEU A 82 -4.33 7.15 16.86
CA LEU A 82 -5.00 8.46 16.74
C LEU A 82 -5.27 8.82 15.28
N VAL A 83 -4.29 8.64 14.39
CA VAL A 83 -4.48 8.88 12.95
C VAL A 83 -5.56 7.97 12.38
N ALA A 84 -5.58 6.68 12.78
CA ALA A 84 -6.59 5.73 12.34
C ALA A 84 -7.98 6.07 12.91
N LEU A 85 -8.07 6.54 14.15
CA LEU A 85 -9.33 6.99 14.74
C LEU A 85 -9.93 8.16 13.96
N VAL A 86 -9.12 9.17 13.66
CA VAL A 86 -9.56 10.32 12.82
C VAL A 86 -9.99 9.82 11.44
N ALA A 87 -9.21 8.95 10.82
CA ALA A 87 -9.56 8.35 9.53
C ALA A 87 -10.87 7.56 9.59
N GLY A 88 -11.12 6.83 10.69
CA GLY A 88 -12.36 6.12 10.93
C GLY A 88 -13.55 7.07 11.05
N VAL A 89 -13.44 8.09 11.90
CA VAL A 89 -14.50 9.12 12.02
C VAL A 89 -14.88 9.71 10.67
N LEU A 90 -13.89 10.10 9.86
CA LEU A 90 -14.13 10.63 8.52
C LEU A 90 -14.86 9.64 7.60
N ARG A 91 -14.48 8.34 7.64
CA ARG A 91 -15.03 7.31 6.73
C ARG A 91 -16.42 6.84 7.13
N PHE A 92 -16.68 6.76 8.42
CA PHE A 92 -17.98 6.33 8.94
C PHE A 92 -19.00 7.47 9.03
N TRP A 93 -18.55 8.74 8.95
CA TRP A 93 -19.46 9.88 8.97
C TRP A 93 -20.45 9.81 7.81
N ASN A 94 -21.76 9.70 8.11
CA ASN A 94 -22.84 9.61 7.13
C ASN A 94 -22.60 8.55 6.02
N LEU A 95 -22.12 7.37 6.37
CA LEU A 95 -21.68 6.33 5.42
C LEU A 95 -22.83 5.83 4.52
N GLY A 96 -24.07 5.81 5.00
CA GLY A 96 -25.25 5.42 4.23
C GLY A 96 -25.67 6.44 3.16
N SER A 97 -25.01 7.60 3.08
CA SER A 97 -25.33 8.65 2.09
C SER A 97 -24.29 8.62 0.93
N PRO A 98 -24.75 8.83 -0.31
CA PRO A 98 -26.16 8.93 -0.77
C PRO A 98 -26.91 7.61 -0.55
N HIS A 99 -28.22 7.69 -0.27
CA HIS A 99 -29.10 6.52 -0.19
C HIS A 99 -29.45 6.05 -1.60
N ALA A 100 -28.46 5.50 -2.25
CA ALA A 100 -28.48 5.05 -3.64
C ALA A 100 -27.50 3.89 -3.82
N VAL A 101 -27.73 3.07 -4.81
CA VAL A 101 -26.76 2.14 -5.38
C VAL A 101 -25.92 2.94 -6.37
N ILE A 102 -24.64 3.14 -6.08
CA ILE A 102 -23.76 4.02 -6.87
C ILE A 102 -22.73 3.22 -7.64
N PHE A 103 -22.54 3.55 -8.91
CA PHE A 103 -21.56 2.95 -9.80
C PHE A 103 -21.58 1.41 -9.74
N ASP A 104 -20.45 0.74 -9.55
CA ASP A 104 -20.34 -0.72 -9.52
C ASP A 104 -20.96 -1.39 -8.27
N GLU A 105 -21.49 -0.62 -7.29
CA GLU A 105 -22.29 -1.20 -6.21
C GLU A 105 -23.47 -2.01 -6.76
N THR A 106 -23.98 -1.63 -7.95
CA THR A 106 -25.07 -2.37 -8.65
C THR A 106 -24.70 -3.82 -8.96
N TYR A 107 -23.41 -4.16 -9.02
CA TYR A 107 -22.94 -5.52 -9.16
C TYR A 107 -22.53 -6.11 -7.80
N TYR A 108 -21.59 -5.46 -7.12
CA TYR A 108 -20.91 -6.06 -5.97
C TYR A 108 -21.80 -6.20 -4.73
N ALA A 109 -22.70 -5.27 -4.44
CA ALA A 109 -23.63 -5.41 -3.32
C ALA A 109 -24.57 -6.60 -3.54
N LYS A 110 -25.16 -6.71 -4.73
CA LYS A 110 -26.07 -7.82 -5.06
C LYS A 110 -25.37 -9.17 -5.05
N ASP A 111 -24.20 -9.26 -5.70
CA ASP A 111 -23.40 -10.48 -5.73
C ASP A 111 -22.94 -10.89 -4.34
N SER A 112 -22.58 -9.93 -3.48
CA SER A 112 -22.17 -10.17 -2.11
C SER A 112 -23.31 -10.71 -1.27
N TRP A 113 -24.52 -10.13 -1.42
CA TRP A 113 -25.72 -10.60 -0.73
C TRP A 113 -26.09 -12.03 -1.13
N ALA A 114 -26.04 -12.35 -2.41
CA ALA A 114 -26.27 -13.72 -2.88
C ALA A 114 -25.21 -14.68 -2.37
N LEU A 115 -23.93 -14.31 -2.54
CA LEU A 115 -22.80 -15.14 -2.15
C LEU A 115 -22.81 -15.50 -0.65
N ILE A 116 -23.06 -14.51 0.23
CA ILE A 116 -23.06 -14.74 1.68
C ILE A 116 -24.24 -15.62 2.15
N ASN A 117 -25.38 -15.57 1.43
CA ASN A 117 -26.60 -16.28 1.83
C ASN A 117 -26.76 -17.65 1.17
N GLN A 118 -26.23 -17.84 -0.05
CA GLN A 118 -26.39 -19.10 -0.80
C GLN A 118 -25.09 -19.72 -1.32
N GLY A 119 -23.94 -19.05 -1.13
CA GLY A 119 -22.61 -19.58 -1.46
C GLY A 119 -22.17 -19.35 -2.90
N TYR A 120 -23.01 -18.79 -3.75
CA TYR A 120 -22.71 -18.41 -5.13
C TYR A 120 -23.50 -17.17 -5.55
N GLU A 121 -23.09 -16.51 -6.61
CA GLU A 121 -23.72 -15.31 -7.14
C GLU A 121 -24.95 -15.66 -7.98
N GLY A 122 -26.02 -14.84 -7.86
CA GLY A 122 -27.29 -15.04 -8.56
C GLY A 122 -27.43 -14.17 -9.82
N ALA A 123 -28.28 -14.61 -10.76
CA ALA A 123 -28.69 -13.85 -11.94
C ALA A 123 -29.76 -12.81 -11.56
N TRP A 124 -29.35 -11.62 -11.15
CA TRP A 124 -30.26 -10.59 -10.67
C TRP A 124 -31.10 -9.96 -11.79
N PRO A 125 -32.43 -9.75 -11.56
CA PRO A 125 -33.27 -9.03 -12.49
C PRO A 125 -32.80 -7.58 -12.73
N LYS A 126 -33.08 -7.06 -13.91
CA LYS A 126 -32.92 -5.63 -14.19
C LYS A 126 -33.83 -4.82 -13.26
N ASP A 127 -33.43 -3.61 -12.89
CA ASP A 127 -34.19 -2.67 -12.05
C ASP A 127 -34.47 -3.11 -10.60
N ILE A 128 -33.88 -4.21 -10.12
CA ILE A 128 -34.03 -4.65 -8.73
C ILE A 128 -33.48 -3.61 -7.71
N ASP A 129 -32.57 -2.74 -8.14
CA ASP A 129 -31.94 -1.73 -7.30
C ASP A 129 -32.97 -0.78 -6.63
N LYS A 130 -34.07 -0.48 -7.32
CA LYS A 130 -35.17 0.32 -6.77
C LYS A 130 -35.88 -0.39 -5.62
N LEU A 131 -36.10 -1.69 -5.74
CA LEU A 131 -36.72 -2.49 -4.68
C LEU A 131 -35.78 -2.63 -3.47
N ILE A 132 -34.48 -2.85 -3.73
CA ILE A 132 -33.44 -2.93 -2.66
C ILE A 132 -33.45 -1.67 -1.83
N LEU A 133 -33.58 -0.47 -2.45
CA LEU A 133 -33.55 0.81 -1.75
C LEU A 133 -34.88 1.12 -1.06
N SER A 134 -36.03 0.70 -1.59
CA SER A 134 -37.35 1.02 -1.04
C SER A 134 -37.82 0.02 0.02
N ASP A 135 -37.61 -1.28 -0.20
CA ASP A 135 -38.03 -2.35 0.71
C ASP A 135 -37.13 -3.60 0.52
N PRO A 136 -35.96 -3.63 1.15
CA PRO A 136 -35.02 -4.75 1.03
C PRO A 136 -35.59 -6.08 1.56
N SER A 137 -36.62 -6.04 2.41
CA SER A 137 -37.26 -7.25 2.97
C SER A 137 -38.03 -8.06 1.90
N LYS A 138 -38.44 -7.42 0.81
CA LYS A 138 -39.13 -8.07 -0.31
C LYS A 138 -38.20 -8.59 -1.39
N VAL A 139 -36.90 -8.38 -1.25
CA VAL A 139 -35.91 -8.84 -2.23
C VAL A 139 -35.68 -10.33 -2.08
N THR A 140 -36.01 -11.09 -3.13
CA THR A 140 -35.73 -12.53 -3.20
C THR A 140 -34.41 -12.76 -3.92
N ILE A 141 -33.52 -13.57 -3.31
CA ILE A 141 -32.24 -13.93 -3.92
C ILE A 141 -32.51 -14.88 -5.10
N PRO A 142 -32.00 -14.57 -6.31
CA PRO A 142 -32.17 -15.46 -7.46
C PRO A 142 -31.50 -16.82 -7.23
N VAL A 143 -32.20 -17.90 -7.53
CA VAL A 143 -31.67 -19.27 -7.47
C VAL A 143 -30.79 -19.55 -8.69
N ASP A 144 -31.13 -18.97 -9.85
CA ASP A 144 -30.35 -19.12 -11.06
C ASP A 144 -28.96 -18.49 -10.91
N PRO A 145 -27.87 -19.19 -11.29
CA PRO A 145 -26.52 -18.69 -11.14
C PRO A 145 -26.22 -17.52 -12.07
N GLY A 146 -25.55 -16.48 -11.54
CA GLY A 146 -25.07 -15.34 -12.31
C GLY A 146 -23.63 -15.54 -12.79
N TYR A 147 -23.34 -15.14 -14.04
CA TYR A 147 -21.97 -15.03 -14.52
C TYR A 147 -21.31 -13.76 -13.99
N VAL A 148 -20.24 -13.91 -13.25
CA VAL A 148 -19.49 -12.80 -12.66
C VAL A 148 -18.00 -12.89 -13.00
N VAL A 149 -17.35 -11.74 -13.14
CA VAL A 149 -16.01 -11.64 -13.74
C VAL A 149 -14.89 -11.39 -12.73
N HIS A 150 -15.17 -11.45 -11.44
CA HIS A 150 -14.18 -11.27 -10.37
C HIS A 150 -14.28 -12.38 -9.32
N PRO A 151 -13.13 -12.82 -8.77
CA PRO A 151 -13.07 -13.80 -7.70
C PRO A 151 -13.83 -13.34 -6.44
N PRO A 152 -14.16 -14.25 -5.50
CA PRO A 152 -15.20 -14.01 -4.49
C PRO A 152 -14.75 -13.26 -3.22
N VAL A 153 -13.44 -13.11 -2.90
CA VAL A 153 -12.98 -12.57 -1.60
C VAL A 153 -13.54 -11.18 -1.30
N GLY A 154 -13.51 -10.27 -2.28
CA GLY A 154 -14.05 -8.92 -2.06
C GLY A 154 -15.54 -8.93 -1.78
N LYS A 155 -16.28 -9.77 -2.46
CA LYS A 155 -17.72 -9.97 -2.29
C LYS A 155 -18.03 -10.61 -0.93
N TRP A 156 -17.28 -11.62 -0.48
CA TRP A 156 -17.41 -12.17 0.88
C TRP A 156 -17.25 -11.09 1.95
N ILE A 157 -16.29 -10.19 1.79
CA ILE A 157 -16.03 -9.11 2.75
C ILE A 157 -17.19 -8.09 2.78
N ILE A 158 -17.67 -7.67 1.61
CA ILE A 158 -18.84 -6.78 1.52
C ILE A 158 -20.06 -7.45 2.16
N GLY A 159 -20.31 -8.71 1.84
CA GLY A 159 -21.42 -9.49 2.38
C GLY A 159 -21.42 -9.63 3.90
N ILE A 160 -20.26 -9.65 4.57
CA ILE A 160 -20.19 -9.62 6.04
C ILE A 160 -20.87 -8.35 6.59
N GLY A 161 -20.64 -7.18 5.98
CA GLY A 161 -21.29 -5.94 6.39
C GLY A 161 -22.80 -5.98 6.18
N GLU A 162 -23.24 -6.57 5.08
CA GLU A 162 -24.65 -6.77 4.74
C GLU A 162 -25.35 -7.72 5.72
N GLN A 163 -24.69 -8.80 6.14
CA GLN A 163 -25.24 -9.72 7.17
C GLN A 163 -25.43 -9.04 8.53
N ILE A 164 -24.55 -8.10 8.89
CA ILE A 164 -24.61 -7.43 10.20
C ILE A 164 -25.62 -6.29 10.21
N PHE A 165 -25.69 -5.50 9.12
CA PHE A 165 -26.44 -4.24 9.05
C PHE A 165 -27.57 -4.25 8.03
N GLY A 166 -27.85 -5.40 7.40
CA GLY A 166 -28.88 -5.57 6.39
C GLY A 166 -28.43 -5.15 4.98
N PHE A 167 -29.27 -5.49 4.01
CA PHE A 167 -29.03 -5.20 2.59
C PHE A 167 -29.35 -3.73 2.27
N THR A 168 -28.52 -2.83 2.77
CA THR A 168 -28.68 -1.36 2.73
C THR A 168 -27.38 -0.68 2.34
N PRO A 169 -27.40 0.60 1.88
CA PRO A 169 -26.18 1.35 1.56
C PRO A 169 -25.16 1.40 2.71
N PHE A 170 -25.61 1.47 3.95
CA PHE A 170 -24.72 1.38 5.10
C PHE A 170 -24.11 -0.02 5.24
N GLY A 171 -24.92 -1.08 5.05
CA GLY A 171 -24.49 -2.47 5.19
C GLY A 171 -23.36 -2.83 4.21
N TRP A 172 -23.57 -2.63 2.91
CA TRP A 172 -22.54 -3.02 1.93
C TRP A 172 -21.28 -2.12 1.96
N ARG A 173 -21.38 -0.86 2.44
CA ARG A 173 -20.22 0.06 2.59
C ARG A 173 -19.44 -0.16 3.89
N PHE A 174 -20.04 -0.81 4.89
CA PHE A 174 -19.47 -0.90 6.25
C PHE A 174 -18.08 -1.55 6.27
N MET A 175 -17.94 -2.76 5.75
CA MET A 175 -16.66 -3.47 5.80
C MET A 175 -15.57 -2.80 4.96
N VAL A 176 -15.94 -2.15 3.87
CA VAL A 176 -15.01 -1.38 3.05
C VAL A 176 -14.49 -0.16 3.84
N ALA A 177 -15.34 0.51 4.64
CA ALA A 177 -14.93 1.59 5.54
C ALA A 177 -14.01 1.09 6.67
N VAL A 178 -14.27 -0.10 7.21
CA VAL A 178 -13.37 -0.77 8.18
C VAL A 178 -11.99 -0.99 7.55
N LEU A 179 -11.93 -1.60 6.36
CA LEU A 179 -10.66 -1.87 5.68
C LEU A 179 -9.91 -0.57 5.31
N GLY A 180 -10.65 0.46 4.86
CA GLY A 180 -10.09 1.78 4.61
C GLY A 180 -9.47 2.42 5.84
N THR A 181 -10.11 2.27 7.00
CA THR A 181 -9.59 2.74 8.29
C THR A 181 -8.36 1.94 8.74
N LEU A 182 -8.42 0.62 8.65
CA LEU A 182 -7.30 -0.26 9.00
C LEU A 182 -6.09 -0.08 8.08
N SER A 183 -6.31 0.25 6.80
CA SER A 183 -5.21 0.55 5.87
C SER A 183 -4.43 1.79 6.27
N VAL A 184 -5.09 2.82 6.81
CA VAL A 184 -4.41 4.00 7.38
C VAL A 184 -3.55 3.63 8.58
N LEU A 185 -4.08 2.84 9.53
CA LEU A 185 -3.30 2.31 10.64
C LEU A 185 -2.09 1.51 10.16
N MET A 186 -2.33 0.63 9.20
CA MET A 186 -1.30 -0.23 8.62
C MET A 186 -0.21 0.60 7.93
N LEU A 187 -0.57 1.64 7.18
CA LEU A 187 0.39 2.52 6.51
C LEU A 187 1.23 3.31 7.52
N CYS A 188 0.64 3.79 8.62
CA CYS A 188 1.41 4.39 9.73
C CYS A 188 2.49 3.41 10.24
N ARG A 189 2.13 2.15 10.43
CA ARG A 189 3.05 1.11 10.95
C ARG A 189 4.11 0.72 9.93
N ILE A 190 3.75 0.62 8.66
CA ILE A 190 4.65 0.37 7.54
C ILE A 190 5.64 1.53 7.39
N GLY A 191 5.18 2.77 7.32
CA GLY A 191 6.01 3.95 7.22
C GLY A 191 6.96 4.09 8.42
N ARG A 192 6.46 3.85 9.65
CA ARG A 192 7.31 3.80 10.85
C ARG A 192 8.43 2.77 10.73
N ARG A 193 8.14 1.57 10.21
CA ARG A 193 9.14 0.52 10.01
C ARG A 193 10.12 0.88 8.90
N LEU A 194 9.62 1.40 7.80
CA LEU A 194 10.41 1.74 6.61
C LEU A 194 11.39 2.89 6.91
N PHE A 195 10.90 3.96 7.55
CA PHE A 195 11.68 5.16 7.84
C PHE A 195 12.34 5.15 9.22
N ARG A 196 12.04 4.16 10.05
CA ARG A 196 12.47 4.09 11.46
C ARG A 196 12.05 5.33 12.28
N SER A 197 10.97 5.99 11.88
CA SER A 197 10.44 7.21 12.47
C SER A 197 8.92 7.09 12.66
N THR A 198 8.44 7.28 13.89
CA THR A 198 7.01 7.30 14.19
C THR A 198 6.34 8.49 13.52
N PHE A 199 7.01 9.65 13.52
CA PHE A 199 6.48 10.85 12.87
C PHE A 199 6.24 10.63 11.36
N LEU A 200 7.24 10.15 10.62
CA LEU A 200 7.08 9.91 9.17
C LEU A 200 6.08 8.78 8.88
N GLY A 201 5.96 7.81 9.79
CA GLY A 201 4.92 6.79 9.69
C GLY A 201 3.52 7.38 9.84
N CYS A 202 3.29 8.17 10.89
CA CYS A 202 2.02 8.85 11.11
C CYS A 202 1.69 9.84 9.97
N LEU A 203 2.71 10.54 9.46
CA LEU A 203 2.55 11.43 8.31
C LEU A 203 2.06 10.67 7.07
N ALA A 204 2.68 9.53 6.73
CA ALA A 204 2.24 8.73 5.59
C ALA A 204 0.79 8.26 5.75
N GLY A 205 0.39 7.80 6.95
CA GLY A 205 -0.98 7.43 7.24
C GLY A 205 -1.95 8.61 7.21
N ALA A 206 -1.54 9.79 7.72
CA ALA A 206 -2.37 11.00 7.67
C ALA A 206 -2.60 11.47 6.23
N LEU A 207 -1.59 11.41 5.37
CA LEU A 207 -1.74 11.69 3.93
C LEU A 207 -2.73 10.74 3.28
N LEU A 208 -2.70 9.44 3.61
CA LEU A 208 -3.69 8.46 3.12
C LEU A 208 -5.09 8.73 3.69
N ALA A 209 -5.18 9.22 4.93
CA ALA A 209 -6.45 9.55 5.55
C ALA A 209 -7.18 10.68 4.81
N VAL A 210 -6.43 11.63 4.24
CA VAL A 210 -6.91 12.80 3.49
C VAL A 210 -6.67 12.68 1.97
N ASP A 211 -6.43 11.49 1.45
CA ASP A 211 -6.49 11.24 0.01
C ASP A 211 -7.92 11.02 -0.43
N GLY A 212 -8.40 11.82 -1.40
CA GLY A 212 -9.78 11.79 -1.87
C GLY A 212 -10.16 10.47 -2.52
N LEU A 213 -9.29 9.90 -3.37
CA LEU A 213 -9.58 8.63 -4.04
C LEU A 213 -9.70 7.50 -3.02
N HIS A 214 -8.72 7.36 -2.13
CA HIS A 214 -8.79 6.35 -1.08
C HIS A 214 -9.99 6.57 -0.14
N PHE A 215 -10.35 7.83 0.13
CA PHE A 215 -11.49 8.18 0.96
C PHE A 215 -12.81 7.74 0.30
N VAL A 216 -13.07 8.12 -0.95
CA VAL A 216 -14.27 7.73 -1.71
C VAL A 216 -14.36 6.22 -1.83
N MET A 217 -13.27 5.57 -2.24
CA MET A 217 -13.19 4.11 -2.35
C MET A 217 -13.43 3.39 -1.02
N SER A 218 -13.11 4.03 0.12
CA SER A 218 -13.40 3.50 1.47
C SER A 218 -14.88 3.63 1.86
N ARG A 219 -15.70 4.27 1.06
CA ARG A 219 -17.12 4.57 1.32
C ARG A 219 -18.04 4.06 0.22
N THR A 220 -17.48 3.30 -0.72
CA THR A 220 -18.18 2.69 -1.85
C THR A 220 -17.82 1.22 -1.90
N ALA A 221 -18.80 0.33 -2.05
CA ALA A 221 -18.58 -1.11 -2.04
C ALA A 221 -17.96 -1.61 -3.36
N LEU A 222 -16.68 -1.24 -3.59
CA LEU A 222 -15.88 -1.68 -4.73
C LEU A 222 -14.74 -2.60 -4.29
N LEU A 223 -14.37 -3.53 -5.17
CA LEU A 223 -13.35 -4.54 -4.89
C LEU A 223 -11.93 -3.98 -4.82
N ASP A 224 -11.67 -2.85 -5.46
CA ASP A 224 -10.32 -2.29 -5.60
C ASP A 224 -9.71 -1.84 -4.27
N LEU A 225 -10.52 -1.33 -3.33
CA LEU A 225 -10.05 -1.02 -1.98
C LEU A 225 -9.69 -2.29 -1.20
N VAL A 226 -10.46 -3.34 -1.34
CA VAL A 226 -10.18 -4.65 -0.70
C VAL A 226 -8.86 -5.21 -1.24
N LEU A 227 -8.67 -5.16 -2.56
CA LEU A 227 -7.40 -5.52 -3.20
C LEU A 227 -6.24 -4.70 -2.62
N MET A 228 -6.35 -3.37 -2.60
CA MET A 228 -5.34 -2.45 -2.04
C MET A 228 -4.99 -2.80 -0.60
N PHE A 229 -5.98 -3.10 0.24
CA PHE A 229 -5.78 -3.50 1.63
C PHE A 229 -4.89 -4.74 1.75
N PHE A 230 -5.16 -5.80 1.00
CA PHE A 230 -4.36 -7.03 1.03
C PHE A 230 -2.97 -6.84 0.43
N VAL A 231 -2.83 -6.03 -0.61
CA VAL A 231 -1.54 -5.63 -1.18
C VAL A 231 -0.69 -4.91 -0.11
N LEU A 232 -1.27 -3.94 0.58
CA LEU A 232 -0.58 -3.20 1.64
C LEU A 232 -0.22 -4.11 2.83
N ALA A 233 -1.12 -5.03 3.21
CA ALA A 233 -0.87 -6.02 4.26
C ALA A 233 0.29 -6.94 3.90
N SER A 234 0.32 -7.45 2.67
CA SER A 234 1.43 -8.26 2.15
C SER A 234 2.76 -7.51 2.21
N PHE A 235 2.80 -6.26 1.74
CA PHE A 235 3.99 -5.42 1.81
C PHE A 235 4.46 -5.24 3.27
N GLY A 236 3.53 -5.02 4.19
CA GLY A 236 3.83 -4.94 5.63
C GLY A 236 4.45 -6.23 6.18
N CYS A 237 3.90 -7.39 5.83
CA CYS A 237 4.43 -8.70 6.19
C CYS A 237 5.85 -8.92 5.64
N LEU A 238 6.09 -8.57 4.37
CA LEU A 238 7.42 -8.68 3.75
C LEU A 238 8.45 -7.77 4.41
N LEU A 239 8.08 -6.56 4.85
CA LEU A 239 8.97 -5.70 5.63
C LEU A 239 9.32 -6.30 6.99
N ILE A 240 8.36 -6.96 7.65
CA ILE A 240 8.63 -7.64 8.93
C ILE A 240 9.56 -8.84 8.69
N ASP A 241 9.31 -9.61 7.66
CA ASP A 241 10.10 -10.76 7.24
C ASP A 241 11.55 -10.35 6.92
N ARG A 242 11.73 -9.26 6.17
CA ARG A 242 13.05 -8.69 5.88
C ARG A 242 13.83 -8.33 7.15
N ASP A 243 13.19 -7.66 8.09
CA ASP A 243 13.84 -7.30 9.36
C ASP A 243 14.16 -8.54 10.20
N TRP A 244 13.32 -9.55 10.15
CA TRP A 244 13.51 -10.81 10.85
C TRP A 244 14.72 -11.59 10.28
N ALA A 245 14.83 -11.71 8.97
CA ALA A 245 15.97 -12.35 8.30
C ALA A 245 17.30 -11.67 8.65
N ARG A 246 17.31 -10.32 8.62
CA ARG A 246 18.49 -9.53 8.96
C ARG A 246 18.90 -9.66 10.43
N ARG A 247 17.93 -9.73 11.34
CA ARG A 247 18.22 -10.00 12.77
C ARG A 247 18.83 -11.38 12.97
N ARG A 248 18.34 -12.41 12.29
CA ARG A 248 18.93 -13.75 12.34
C ARG A 248 20.36 -13.79 11.81
N LEU A 249 20.62 -13.13 10.69
CA LEU A 249 21.97 -12.99 10.17
C LEU A 249 22.88 -12.27 11.18
N ALA A 250 22.44 -11.15 11.73
CA ALA A 250 23.21 -10.39 12.72
C ALA A 250 23.50 -11.19 13.98
N ALA A 251 22.56 -12.04 14.44
CA ALA A 251 22.73 -12.88 15.62
C ALA A 251 23.71 -14.05 15.41
N ALA A 252 23.91 -14.48 14.15
CA ALA A 252 24.79 -15.60 13.81
C ALA A 252 26.22 -15.16 13.45
N LEU A 253 26.43 -13.87 13.17
CA LEU A 253 27.75 -13.35 12.81
C LEU A 253 28.69 -13.27 14.02
N PRO A 254 30.01 -13.49 13.84
CA PRO A 254 30.98 -13.39 14.92
C PRO A 254 31.10 -11.96 15.45
N VAL A 255 31.43 -11.87 16.74
CA VAL A 255 31.71 -10.63 17.47
C VAL A 255 33.18 -10.67 17.87
N ASP A 256 33.92 -9.60 17.63
CA ASP A 256 35.32 -9.48 18.05
C ASP A 256 35.47 -9.20 19.57
N ALA A 257 36.73 -9.12 19.99
CA ALA A 257 37.06 -8.85 21.41
C ALA A 257 36.47 -7.51 21.93
N ASP A 258 36.26 -6.55 21.04
CA ASP A 258 35.70 -5.23 21.36
C ASP A 258 34.17 -5.17 21.29
N GLY A 259 33.52 -6.32 21.11
CA GLY A 259 32.04 -6.40 21.01
C GLY A 259 31.47 -5.95 19.66
N VAL A 260 32.32 -5.75 18.63
CA VAL A 260 31.93 -5.28 17.30
C VAL A 260 31.59 -6.46 16.41
N LEU A 261 30.44 -6.41 15.74
CA LEU A 261 29.99 -7.44 14.80
C LEU A 261 30.86 -7.41 13.53
N ARG A 262 31.40 -8.57 13.14
CA ARG A 262 32.25 -8.72 11.95
C ARG A 262 31.53 -9.46 10.83
N PRO A 263 31.77 -9.08 9.55
CA PRO A 263 31.25 -9.85 8.43
C PRO A 263 31.95 -11.19 8.34
N ASP A 264 31.18 -12.25 8.01
CA ASP A 264 31.71 -13.60 7.83
C ASP A 264 31.07 -14.26 6.60
N ALA A 265 31.90 -14.64 5.63
CA ALA A 265 31.44 -15.24 4.38
C ALA A 265 30.84 -16.61 4.61
N GLY A 266 31.44 -17.41 5.51
CA GLY A 266 30.96 -18.75 5.82
C GLY A 266 29.57 -18.74 6.44
N VAL A 267 29.34 -17.88 7.44
CA VAL A 267 28.03 -17.67 8.05
C VAL A 267 27.05 -17.12 7.02
N ALA A 268 27.43 -16.07 6.29
CA ALA A 268 26.54 -15.41 5.33
C ALA A 268 26.09 -16.34 4.19
N GLU A 269 26.91 -17.35 3.79
CA GLU A 269 26.60 -18.26 2.70
C GLU A 269 25.96 -19.59 3.18
N ARG A 270 26.30 -20.08 4.39
CA ARG A 270 25.84 -21.39 4.88
C ARG A 270 24.60 -21.31 5.77
N LEU A 271 24.37 -20.20 6.46
CA LEU A 271 23.24 -20.04 7.36
C LEU A 271 21.91 -20.27 6.65
N ARG A 272 21.13 -21.22 7.16
CA ARG A 272 19.73 -21.38 6.77
C ARG A 272 18.88 -20.47 7.64
N LEU A 273 18.09 -19.57 7.00
CA LEU A 273 17.22 -18.64 7.71
C LEU A 273 16.02 -19.34 8.40
N GLY A 274 15.76 -20.60 8.01
CA GLY A 274 14.73 -21.44 8.63
C GLY A 274 13.31 -20.95 8.36
N TRP A 275 12.41 -21.23 9.31
CA TRP A 275 11.00 -20.88 9.22
C TRP A 275 10.78 -19.35 9.20
N ARG A 276 10.00 -18.87 8.22
CA ARG A 276 9.72 -17.43 7.99
C ARG A 276 8.21 -17.17 7.96
N PRO A 277 7.54 -17.12 9.12
CA PRO A 277 6.08 -17.05 9.21
C PRO A 277 5.50 -15.79 8.55
N TRP A 278 6.23 -14.67 8.58
CA TRP A 278 5.78 -13.43 7.94
C TRP A 278 5.81 -13.49 6.42
N ARG A 279 6.66 -14.34 5.83
CA ARG A 279 6.64 -14.59 4.37
C ARG A 279 5.43 -15.42 3.98
N ILE A 280 5.06 -16.41 4.81
CA ILE A 280 3.84 -17.20 4.62
C ILE A 280 2.60 -16.29 4.77
N ALA A 281 2.57 -15.43 5.78
CA ALA A 281 1.52 -14.43 5.94
C ALA A 281 1.43 -13.48 4.72
N ALA A 282 2.58 -13.09 4.15
CA ALA A 282 2.59 -12.32 2.90
C ALA A 282 2.00 -13.12 1.73
N GLY A 283 2.32 -14.42 1.62
CA GLY A 283 1.72 -15.31 0.62
C GLY A 283 0.20 -15.42 0.77
N LEU A 284 -0.31 -15.56 2.01
CA LEU A 284 -1.74 -15.55 2.31
C LEU A 284 -2.39 -14.22 1.87
N MET A 285 -1.79 -13.08 2.23
CA MET A 285 -2.32 -11.76 1.83
C MET A 285 -2.30 -11.56 0.30
N LEU A 286 -1.25 -12.04 -0.39
CA LEU A 286 -1.19 -12.01 -1.85
C LEU A 286 -2.24 -12.92 -2.49
N GLY A 287 -2.52 -14.08 -1.89
CA GLY A 287 -3.60 -14.96 -2.30
C GLY A 287 -4.96 -14.31 -2.17
N LEU A 288 -5.24 -13.63 -1.04
CA LEU A 288 -6.47 -12.86 -0.83
C LEU A 288 -6.59 -11.67 -1.80
N ALA A 289 -5.47 -10.99 -2.12
CA ALA A 289 -5.43 -9.94 -3.12
C ALA A 289 -5.80 -10.48 -4.51
N PHE A 290 -5.16 -11.58 -4.93
CA PHE A 290 -5.46 -12.25 -6.20
C PHE A 290 -6.89 -12.81 -6.25
N ALA A 291 -7.39 -13.35 -5.14
CA ALA A 291 -8.78 -13.83 -4.98
C ALA A 291 -9.81 -12.69 -4.83
N THR A 292 -9.38 -11.43 -4.87
CA THR A 292 -10.24 -10.25 -4.99
C THR A 292 -10.30 -9.76 -6.43
N LYS A 293 -9.14 -9.59 -7.07
CA LYS A 293 -8.98 -9.18 -8.47
C LYS A 293 -7.69 -9.73 -9.06
N TRP A 294 -7.71 -10.13 -10.32
CA TRP A 294 -6.58 -10.78 -11.00
C TRP A 294 -5.31 -9.92 -11.13
N ASN A 295 -5.43 -8.59 -11.10
CA ASN A 295 -4.25 -7.72 -11.07
C ASN A 295 -3.38 -7.92 -9.81
N GLY A 296 -3.89 -8.55 -8.75
CA GLY A 296 -3.11 -9.06 -7.62
C GLY A 296 -1.95 -9.99 -8.03
N LEU A 297 -2.04 -10.67 -9.18
CA LEU A 297 -0.99 -11.53 -9.71
C LEU A 297 0.29 -10.75 -10.06
N TYR A 298 0.16 -9.58 -10.71
CA TYR A 298 1.31 -8.72 -11.03
C TYR A 298 2.03 -8.25 -9.77
N ILE A 299 1.27 -7.95 -8.73
CA ILE A 299 1.80 -7.55 -7.42
C ILE A 299 2.54 -8.72 -6.76
N MET A 300 1.98 -9.93 -6.86
CA MET A 300 2.64 -11.13 -6.32
C MET A 300 4.00 -11.37 -6.97
N VAL A 301 4.12 -11.23 -8.30
CA VAL A 301 5.40 -11.34 -9.01
C VAL A 301 6.38 -10.27 -8.55
N ALA A 302 5.97 -8.99 -8.52
CA ALA A 302 6.83 -7.88 -8.14
C ALA A 302 7.33 -8.01 -6.69
N PHE A 303 6.46 -8.35 -5.75
CA PHE A 303 6.80 -8.51 -4.34
C PHE A 303 7.61 -9.78 -4.08
N GLY A 304 7.34 -10.86 -4.81
CA GLY A 304 8.15 -12.08 -4.81
C GLY A 304 9.59 -11.80 -5.21
N LEU A 305 9.80 -11.10 -6.32
CA LEU A 305 11.15 -10.69 -6.76
C LEU A 305 11.82 -9.76 -5.75
N THR A 306 11.06 -8.79 -5.20
CA THR A 306 11.58 -7.83 -4.22
C THR A 306 12.09 -8.52 -2.95
N THR A 307 11.34 -9.50 -2.42
CA THR A 307 11.77 -10.22 -1.20
C THR A 307 13.04 -11.03 -1.45
N VAL A 308 13.22 -11.65 -2.63
CA VAL A 308 14.45 -12.36 -3.02
C VAL A 308 15.63 -11.39 -3.13
N LEU A 309 15.43 -10.21 -3.75
CA LEU A 309 16.47 -9.17 -3.84
C LEU A 309 16.86 -8.61 -2.46
N TRP A 310 15.92 -8.52 -1.53
CA TRP A 310 16.22 -8.13 -0.13
C TRP A 310 17.07 -9.17 0.58
N ASP A 311 16.87 -10.47 0.33
CA ASP A 311 17.74 -11.53 0.87
C ASP A 311 19.14 -11.45 0.28
N VAL A 312 19.28 -11.17 -1.04
CA VAL A 312 20.59 -10.88 -1.66
C VAL A 312 21.30 -9.72 -0.93
N GLY A 313 20.59 -8.64 -0.71
CA GLY A 313 21.12 -7.47 0.02
C GLY A 313 21.51 -7.77 1.46
N ALA A 314 20.75 -8.62 2.16
CA ALA A 314 21.05 -9.04 3.53
C ALA A 314 22.34 -9.88 3.59
N ARG A 315 22.46 -10.90 2.74
CA ARG A 315 23.65 -11.78 2.67
C ARG A 315 24.91 -11.03 2.22
N ARG A 316 24.77 -10.11 1.24
CA ARG A 316 25.88 -9.22 0.84
C ARG A 316 26.35 -8.36 2.01
N THR A 317 25.44 -7.81 2.79
CA THR A 317 25.77 -6.98 3.96
C THR A 317 26.45 -7.81 5.05
N ALA A 318 26.06 -9.08 5.21
CA ALA A 318 26.66 -10.03 6.16
C ALA A 318 28.05 -10.56 5.75
N GLY A 319 28.51 -10.30 4.51
CA GLY A 319 29.83 -10.67 4.03
C GLY A 319 29.87 -11.80 2.98
N ALA A 320 28.72 -12.22 2.43
CA ALA A 320 28.69 -13.25 1.38
C ALA A 320 29.49 -12.79 0.14
N VAL A 321 30.38 -13.64 -0.35
CA VAL A 321 31.19 -13.39 -1.55
C VAL A 321 30.34 -13.53 -2.82
N ARG A 322 29.45 -14.53 -2.84
CA ARG A 322 28.55 -14.81 -3.98
C ARG A 322 27.09 -14.74 -3.56
N PRO A 323 26.56 -13.54 -3.19
CA PRO A 323 25.24 -13.40 -2.57
C PRO A 323 24.08 -13.86 -3.47
N TYR A 324 24.18 -13.67 -4.79
CA TYR A 324 23.15 -14.15 -5.74
C TYR A 324 23.09 -15.67 -5.81
N VAL A 325 24.24 -16.33 -5.94
CA VAL A 325 24.32 -17.80 -5.98
C VAL A 325 23.83 -18.38 -4.65
N THR A 326 24.17 -17.74 -3.54
CA THR A 326 23.74 -18.17 -2.21
C THR A 326 22.22 -18.11 -2.06
N VAL A 327 21.60 -17.02 -2.48
CA VAL A 327 20.13 -16.86 -2.42
C VAL A 327 19.45 -17.87 -3.34
N LEU A 328 19.97 -18.07 -4.56
CA LEU A 328 19.43 -19.05 -5.49
C LEU A 328 19.41 -20.47 -4.88
N LYS A 329 20.49 -20.86 -4.20
CA LYS A 329 20.64 -22.19 -3.59
C LYS A 329 19.92 -22.36 -2.25
N ARG A 330 19.73 -21.28 -1.47
CA ARG A 330 19.28 -21.36 -0.08
C ARG A 330 17.91 -20.75 0.18
N ASP A 331 17.58 -19.66 -0.51
CA ASP A 331 16.43 -18.84 -0.16
C ASP A 331 15.32 -18.84 -1.23
N LEU A 332 15.65 -19.11 -2.51
CA LEU A 332 14.69 -19.02 -3.61
C LEU A 332 13.56 -20.04 -3.47
N VAL A 333 13.89 -21.32 -3.29
CA VAL A 333 12.88 -22.38 -3.13
C VAL A 333 12.02 -22.15 -1.88
N PRO A 334 12.59 -21.87 -0.68
CA PRO A 334 11.78 -21.48 0.48
C PRO A 334 10.92 -20.23 0.25
N ALA A 335 11.42 -19.24 -0.52
CA ALA A 335 10.63 -18.06 -0.86
C ALA A 335 9.43 -18.42 -1.74
N PHE A 336 9.65 -19.20 -2.78
CA PHE A 336 8.59 -19.68 -3.67
C PHE A 336 7.54 -20.48 -2.91
N VAL A 337 7.94 -21.50 -2.15
CA VAL A 337 7.02 -22.41 -1.41
C VAL A 337 6.20 -21.65 -0.35
N SER A 338 6.80 -20.65 0.31
CA SER A 338 6.10 -19.83 1.32
C SER A 338 5.20 -18.75 0.75
N THR A 339 5.24 -18.47 -0.56
CA THR A 339 4.42 -17.43 -1.18
C THR A 339 3.46 -18.01 -2.23
N VAL A 340 3.96 -18.64 -3.27
CA VAL A 340 3.14 -19.01 -4.43
C VAL A 340 2.14 -20.13 -4.13
N PRO A 341 2.52 -21.31 -3.60
CA PRO A 341 1.54 -22.33 -3.23
C PRO A 341 0.54 -21.86 -2.17
N VAL A 342 0.99 -21.04 -1.20
CA VAL A 342 0.11 -20.48 -0.19
C VAL A 342 -0.94 -19.56 -0.85
N ALA A 343 -0.53 -18.72 -1.79
CA ALA A 343 -1.44 -17.84 -2.53
C ALA A 343 -2.44 -18.64 -3.39
N ILE A 344 -1.99 -19.68 -4.09
CA ILE A 344 -2.85 -20.55 -4.91
C ILE A 344 -3.87 -21.27 -4.01
N LEU A 345 -3.43 -21.86 -2.91
CA LEU A 345 -4.34 -22.54 -1.96
C LEU A 345 -5.37 -21.56 -1.39
N THR A 346 -4.97 -20.33 -1.05
CA THR A 346 -5.87 -19.28 -0.60
C THR A 346 -6.89 -18.90 -1.66
N TYR A 347 -6.43 -18.78 -2.93
CA TYR A 347 -7.29 -18.50 -4.06
C TYR A 347 -8.36 -19.58 -4.23
N VAL A 348 -7.97 -20.84 -4.31
CA VAL A 348 -8.90 -21.98 -4.45
C VAL A 348 -9.84 -22.07 -3.25
N ALA A 349 -9.32 -21.88 -2.02
CA ALA A 349 -10.15 -21.89 -0.82
C ALA A 349 -11.22 -20.80 -0.80
N SER A 350 -10.99 -19.66 -1.45
CA SER A 350 -11.98 -18.59 -1.54
C SER A 350 -13.24 -18.98 -2.33
N TRP A 351 -13.12 -19.95 -3.23
CA TRP A 351 -14.21 -20.50 -4.04
C TRP A 351 -15.03 -21.59 -3.33
N THR A 352 -14.81 -21.82 -2.03
CA THR A 352 -15.46 -22.91 -1.27
C THR A 352 -16.98 -22.88 -1.41
N GLY A 353 -17.63 -21.72 -1.34
CA GLY A 353 -19.07 -21.60 -1.51
C GLY A 353 -19.53 -22.16 -2.87
N TRP A 354 -18.92 -21.72 -3.94
CA TRP A 354 -19.18 -22.18 -5.31
C TRP A 354 -18.84 -23.68 -5.48
N ILE A 355 -17.78 -24.19 -4.84
CA ILE A 355 -17.37 -25.60 -4.92
C ILE A 355 -18.39 -26.52 -4.22
N VAL A 356 -18.85 -26.14 -3.02
CA VAL A 356 -19.70 -26.98 -2.16
C VAL A 356 -21.15 -27.01 -2.65
N HIS A 357 -21.68 -25.89 -3.12
CA HIS A 357 -23.05 -25.80 -3.61
C HIS A 357 -23.16 -26.38 -5.02
N ASN A 358 -23.44 -27.68 -5.06
CA ASN A 358 -23.57 -28.46 -6.29
C ASN A 358 -24.79 -29.39 -6.20
N SER A 359 -25.98 -28.85 -6.41
CA SER A 359 -27.21 -29.60 -6.56
C SER A 359 -27.86 -29.27 -7.89
N PRO A 360 -28.76 -30.11 -8.44
CA PRO A 360 -29.43 -29.85 -9.73
C PRO A 360 -30.17 -28.50 -9.79
N THR A 361 -30.54 -27.94 -8.63
CA THR A 361 -31.34 -26.69 -8.55
C THR A 361 -30.58 -25.54 -7.89
N ARG A 362 -29.38 -25.78 -7.32
CA ARG A 362 -28.58 -24.78 -6.59
C ARG A 362 -27.10 -25.00 -6.80
N HIS A 363 -26.55 -24.37 -7.81
CA HIS A 363 -25.12 -24.42 -8.14
C HIS A 363 -24.66 -23.10 -8.73
N GLY A 364 -23.35 -22.79 -8.61
CA GLY A 364 -22.74 -21.62 -9.21
C GLY A 364 -22.60 -21.75 -10.74
N TYR A 365 -22.46 -20.61 -11.41
CA TYR A 365 -22.28 -20.58 -12.86
C TYR A 365 -21.08 -21.44 -13.30
N TYR A 366 -21.22 -22.21 -14.37
CA TYR A 366 -20.24 -23.20 -14.86
C TYR A 366 -19.86 -24.33 -13.87
N ARG A 367 -20.52 -24.46 -12.70
CA ARG A 367 -20.14 -25.45 -11.70
C ARG A 367 -20.18 -26.90 -12.25
N ASP A 368 -21.11 -27.20 -13.11
CA ASP A 368 -21.36 -28.53 -13.69
C ASP A 368 -20.77 -28.69 -15.10
N TRP A 369 -20.08 -27.66 -15.62
CA TRP A 369 -19.55 -27.66 -16.99
C TRP A 369 -18.72 -28.92 -17.32
N ALA A 370 -17.84 -29.39 -16.43
CA ALA A 370 -17.00 -30.56 -16.67
C ALA A 370 -17.77 -31.88 -16.76
N ALA A 371 -18.96 -31.96 -16.11
CA ALA A 371 -19.83 -33.11 -16.14
C ALA A 371 -20.82 -33.09 -17.36
N THR A 372 -21.04 -31.91 -17.93
CA THR A 372 -21.94 -31.70 -19.06
C THR A 372 -21.18 -31.45 -20.38
N ASP A 373 -20.91 -30.20 -20.70
CA ASP A 373 -20.30 -29.75 -21.95
C ASP A 373 -18.80 -30.13 -22.05
N GLY A 374 -18.10 -30.21 -20.92
CA GLY A 374 -16.69 -30.61 -20.83
C GLY A 374 -16.46 -32.10 -20.65
N LYS A 375 -17.50 -32.94 -20.75
CA LYS A 375 -17.40 -34.38 -20.56
C LYS A 375 -16.49 -35.00 -21.61
N GLY A 376 -15.51 -35.79 -21.17
CA GLY A 376 -14.54 -36.46 -22.05
C GLY A 376 -13.44 -35.55 -22.62
N GLY A 377 -13.37 -34.28 -22.19
CA GLY A 377 -12.30 -33.36 -22.57
C GLY A 377 -10.93 -33.69 -21.95
N SER A 378 -9.96 -32.79 -22.11
CA SER A 378 -8.61 -32.94 -21.53
C SER A 378 -8.65 -32.93 -20.01
N TRP A 379 -7.66 -33.59 -19.38
CA TRP A 379 -7.43 -33.55 -17.92
C TRP A 379 -8.52 -34.28 -17.09
N THR A 380 -9.14 -35.32 -17.63
CA THR A 380 -10.21 -36.11 -16.97
C THR A 380 -9.78 -36.79 -15.66
N TRP A 381 -8.47 -36.83 -15.37
CA TRP A 381 -7.92 -37.30 -14.09
C TRP A 381 -8.07 -36.29 -12.95
N LEU A 382 -8.37 -35.00 -13.26
CA LEU A 382 -8.66 -33.98 -12.26
C LEU A 382 -10.15 -34.05 -11.86
N PRO A 383 -10.48 -33.67 -10.60
CA PRO A 383 -11.85 -33.53 -10.17
C PRO A 383 -12.66 -32.55 -11.03
N ASP A 384 -13.94 -32.87 -11.32
CA ASP A 384 -14.79 -32.04 -12.17
C ASP A 384 -14.92 -30.59 -11.71
N TRP A 385 -15.01 -30.35 -10.40
CA TRP A 385 -15.07 -28.99 -9.87
C TRP A 385 -13.83 -28.15 -10.20
N LEU A 386 -12.66 -28.77 -10.26
CA LEU A 386 -11.41 -28.06 -10.58
C LEU A 386 -11.33 -27.77 -12.09
N ARG A 387 -11.80 -28.68 -12.93
CA ARG A 387 -11.90 -28.50 -14.39
C ARG A 387 -12.93 -27.41 -14.71
N SER A 388 -14.07 -27.41 -14.04
CA SER A 388 -15.11 -26.40 -14.17
C SER A 388 -14.62 -25.02 -13.72
N LEU A 389 -13.89 -24.95 -12.60
CA LEU A 389 -13.27 -23.70 -12.12
C LEU A 389 -12.24 -23.18 -13.13
N TRP A 390 -11.39 -24.05 -13.68
CA TRP A 390 -10.44 -23.68 -14.72
C TRP A 390 -11.13 -23.12 -15.97
N HIS A 391 -12.23 -23.75 -16.40
CA HIS A 391 -13.03 -23.25 -17.52
C HIS A 391 -13.62 -21.88 -17.20
N TYR A 392 -14.19 -21.70 -16.01
CA TYR A 392 -14.76 -20.42 -15.57
C TYR A 392 -13.70 -19.29 -15.63
N GLU A 393 -12.53 -19.56 -15.07
CA GLU A 393 -11.43 -18.58 -15.06
C GLU A 393 -10.89 -18.25 -16.46
N TYR A 394 -10.91 -19.24 -17.36
CA TYR A 394 -10.58 -19.00 -18.77
C TYR A 394 -11.60 -18.08 -19.46
N GLN A 395 -12.88 -18.29 -19.22
CA GLN A 395 -13.95 -17.41 -19.73
C GLN A 395 -13.86 -15.99 -19.14
N VAL A 396 -13.54 -15.88 -17.86
CA VAL A 396 -13.27 -14.59 -17.19
C VAL A 396 -12.07 -13.88 -17.82
N TYR A 397 -11.00 -14.62 -18.14
CA TYR A 397 -9.84 -14.06 -18.83
C TYR A 397 -10.22 -13.53 -20.22
N GLU A 398 -10.92 -14.32 -21.03
CA GLU A 398 -11.39 -13.88 -22.37
C GLU A 398 -12.27 -12.64 -22.28
N PHE A 399 -13.21 -12.61 -21.32
CA PHE A 399 -14.04 -11.43 -21.08
C PHE A 399 -13.18 -10.19 -20.79
N HIS A 400 -12.20 -10.30 -19.89
CA HIS A 400 -11.38 -9.17 -19.52
C HIS A 400 -10.45 -8.67 -20.63
N VAL A 401 -9.91 -9.56 -21.44
CA VAL A 401 -9.04 -9.17 -22.57
C VAL A 401 -9.85 -8.49 -23.69
N ASN A 402 -11.08 -8.96 -23.92
CA ASN A 402 -11.94 -8.47 -25.00
C ASN A 402 -12.86 -7.30 -24.60
N LEU A 403 -12.77 -6.79 -23.36
CA LEU A 403 -13.60 -5.68 -22.89
C LEU A 403 -13.11 -4.35 -23.48
N THR A 404 -13.58 -4.00 -24.67
CA THR A 404 -13.21 -2.79 -25.41
C THR A 404 -14.37 -1.80 -25.58
N SER A 405 -15.52 -2.04 -24.92
CA SER A 405 -16.67 -1.14 -24.97
C SER A 405 -16.31 0.22 -24.40
N GLY A 406 -16.55 1.29 -25.16
CA GLY A 406 -16.26 2.66 -24.72
C GLY A 406 -17.08 3.05 -23.49
N HIS A 407 -16.49 3.85 -22.61
CA HIS A 407 -17.15 4.41 -21.43
C HIS A 407 -16.75 5.88 -21.24
N THR A 408 -17.70 6.74 -20.86
CA THR A 408 -17.50 8.20 -20.72
C THR A 408 -16.33 8.54 -19.79
N TYR A 409 -16.13 7.77 -18.74
CA TYR A 409 -15.07 7.98 -17.74
C TYR A 409 -13.83 7.12 -17.96
N GLN A 410 -13.72 6.41 -19.08
CA GLN A 410 -12.49 5.66 -19.36
C GLN A 410 -11.28 6.61 -19.45
N SER A 411 -10.12 6.14 -19.01
CA SER A 411 -8.90 6.95 -18.98
C SER A 411 -7.67 6.10 -19.20
N ASN A 412 -6.69 6.65 -19.93
CA ASN A 412 -5.40 6.00 -20.13
C ASN A 412 -4.53 6.10 -18.87
N PRO A 413 -3.74 5.07 -18.51
CA PRO A 413 -2.87 5.08 -17.33
C PRO A 413 -1.90 6.28 -17.25
N TRP A 414 -1.51 6.87 -18.38
CA TRP A 414 -0.69 8.08 -18.43
C TRP A 414 -1.29 9.25 -17.65
N SER A 415 -2.62 9.40 -17.72
CA SER A 415 -3.32 10.50 -17.10
C SER A 415 -3.60 10.30 -15.61
N TRP A 416 -3.47 9.07 -15.08
CA TRP A 416 -3.88 8.78 -13.71
C TRP A 416 -3.10 9.55 -12.67
N ILE A 417 -1.77 9.60 -12.82
CA ILE A 417 -0.92 10.25 -11.80
C ILE A 417 -1.14 11.77 -11.70
N VAL A 418 -1.67 12.38 -12.77
CA VAL A 418 -2.02 13.81 -12.82
C VAL A 418 -3.52 14.06 -12.66
N LEU A 419 -4.31 13.01 -12.39
CA LEU A 419 -5.77 13.07 -12.22
C LEU A 419 -6.50 13.56 -13.46
N GLY A 420 -6.06 13.11 -14.65
CA GLY A 420 -6.57 13.63 -15.92
C GLY A 420 -8.05 13.36 -16.20
N ARG A 421 -8.61 12.22 -15.75
CA ARG A 421 -10.04 11.88 -15.91
C ARG A 421 -10.52 11.08 -14.70
N PRO A 422 -11.16 11.71 -13.71
CA PRO A 422 -11.81 11.04 -12.58
C PRO A 422 -13.10 10.36 -13.02
N VAL A 423 -13.70 9.59 -12.10
CA VAL A 423 -14.96 8.88 -12.35
C VAL A 423 -16.03 9.41 -11.41
N SER A 424 -17.13 9.91 -11.96
CA SER A 424 -18.31 10.25 -11.17
C SER A 424 -19.10 8.97 -10.86
N TYR A 425 -19.16 8.60 -9.59
CA TYR A 425 -19.89 7.43 -9.10
C TYR A 425 -21.36 7.69 -8.91
N PHE A 426 -21.71 8.96 -8.68
CA PHE A 426 -23.07 9.43 -8.48
C PHE A 426 -23.15 10.90 -8.85
N TYR A 427 -24.19 11.29 -9.58
CA TYR A 427 -24.51 12.70 -9.87
C TYR A 427 -26.01 12.89 -9.86
N GLU A 428 -26.47 13.93 -9.17
CA GLU A 428 -27.86 14.32 -9.09
C GLU A 428 -27.97 15.85 -9.04
N GLU A 429 -28.86 16.41 -9.86
CA GLU A 429 -29.25 17.82 -9.75
C GLU A 429 -30.51 17.96 -8.90
N GLN A 430 -30.50 18.90 -7.99
CA GLN A 430 -31.63 19.24 -7.14
C GLN A 430 -32.03 20.71 -7.35
N ASN A 431 -33.32 20.96 -7.58
CA ASN A 431 -33.86 22.31 -7.68
C ASN A 431 -34.12 22.94 -6.29
N GLY A 432 -34.21 24.27 -6.22
CA GLY A 432 -34.53 24.97 -4.98
C GLY A 432 -33.31 25.38 -4.15
N CYS A 433 -32.13 25.44 -4.77
CA CYS A 433 -30.91 25.90 -4.12
C CYS A 433 -30.79 27.42 -4.10
N ALA A 434 -31.21 28.02 -3.00
CA ALA A 434 -31.25 29.50 -2.86
C ALA A 434 -29.88 30.18 -2.99
N ALA A 435 -28.78 29.45 -2.75
CA ALA A 435 -27.42 29.96 -2.86
C ALA A 435 -26.82 29.86 -4.27
N SER A 436 -27.56 29.31 -5.24
CA SER A 436 -27.11 29.13 -6.63
C SER A 436 -27.73 30.20 -7.54
N GLU A 437 -26.93 30.74 -8.45
CA GLU A 437 -27.42 31.68 -9.50
C GLU A 437 -28.44 31.01 -10.44
N THR A 438 -28.32 29.71 -10.66
CA THR A 438 -29.23 28.91 -11.50
C THR A 438 -30.42 28.33 -10.72
N GLY A 439 -30.48 28.52 -9.39
CA GLY A 439 -31.44 27.86 -8.52
C GLY A 439 -31.24 26.36 -8.35
N LYS A 440 -30.11 25.79 -8.85
CA LYS A 440 -29.78 24.36 -8.82
C LYS A 440 -28.63 24.07 -7.88
N CYS A 441 -28.70 22.95 -7.14
CA CYS A 441 -27.58 22.33 -6.46
C CYS A 441 -27.13 21.07 -7.22
N ALA A 442 -25.83 20.86 -7.29
CA ALA A 442 -25.22 19.61 -7.73
C ALA A 442 -24.86 18.75 -6.52
N ARG A 443 -25.10 17.47 -6.62
CA ARG A 443 -24.73 16.45 -5.65
C ARG A 443 -23.94 15.36 -6.36
N GLU A 444 -22.68 15.22 -6.03
CA GLU A 444 -21.78 14.31 -6.74
C GLU A 444 -20.90 13.51 -5.77
N VAL A 445 -20.67 12.21 -6.10
CA VAL A 445 -19.60 11.41 -5.52
C VAL A 445 -18.54 11.17 -6.60
N LEU A 446 -17.46 11.95 -6.54
CA LEU A 446 -16.38 11.94 -7.53
C LEU A 446 -15.17 11.16 -7.01
N ALA A 447 -14.83 10.09 -7.70
CA ALA A 447 -13.63 9.29 -7.40
C ALA A 447 -12.37 9.97 -7.98
N ILE A 448 -11.87 10.93 -7.23
CA ILE A 448 -10.65 11.70 -7.55
C ILE A 448 -9.73 11.74 -6.33
N GLY A 449 -8.42 11.64 -6.55
CA GLY A 449 -7.43 11.88 -5.50
C GLY A 449 -7.40 13.33 -5.04
N THR A 450 -6.86 13.62 -3.86
CA THR A 450 -6.61 15.01 -3.44
C THR A 450 -5.56 15.63 -4.36
N PRO A 451 -5.93 16.61 -5.22
CA PRO A 451 -5.07 17.06 -6.31
C PRO A 451 -3.66 17.49 -5.88
N LEU A 452 -3.55 18.29 -4.82
CA LEU A 452 -2.23 18.75 -4.35
C LEU A 452 -1.37 17.60 -3.81
N LEU A 453 -1.96 16.55 -3.22
CA LEU A 453 -1.22 15.37 -2.79
C LEU A 453 -0.68 14.60 -4.01
N TRP A 454 -1.49 14.39 -5.03
CA TRP A 454 -1.12 13.65 -6.22
C TRP A 454 -0.06 14.39 -7.05
N TRP A 455 -0.21 15.69 -7.23
CA TRP A 455 0.79 16.49 -7.94
C TRP A 455 2.10 16.59 -7.15
N ALA A 456 2.05 16.71 -5.81
CA ALA A 456 3.25 16.59 -4.98
C ALA A 456 3.90 15.20 -5.09
N SER A 457 3.10 14.14 -5.29
CA SER A 457 3.62 12.78 -5.46
C SER A 457 4.42 12.60 -6.76
N CYS A 458 4.13 13.35 -7.82
CA CYS A 458 4.95 13.36 -9.04
C CYS A 458 6.40 13.74 -8.73
N PHE A 459 6.60 14.83 -7.99
CA PHE A 459 7.94 15.27 -7.56
C PHE A 459 8.57 14.28 -6.56
N ALA A 460 7.76 13.74 -5.66
CA ALA A 460 8.22 12.73 -4.70
C ALA A 460 8.67 11.44 -5.39
N LEU A 461 8.01 11.01 -6.46
CA LEU A 461 8.42 9.84 -7.25
C LEU A 461 9.74 10.08 -7.98
N LEU A 462 9.97 11.27 -8.56
CA LEU A 462 11.27 11.63 -9.13
C LEU A 462 12.38 11.57 -8.08
N TYR A 463 12.11 12.08 -6.86
CA TYR A 463 13.02 11.98 -5.73
C TYR A 463 13.28 10.54 -5.30
N VAL A 464 12.23 9.70 -5.23
CA VAL A 464 12.33 8.27 -4.90
C VAL A 464 13.17 7.53 -5.93
N LEU A 465 12.93 7.76 -7.23
CA LEU A 465 13.71 7.16 -8.32
C LEU A 465 15.18 7.57 -8.24
N TRP A 466 15.45 8.86 -8.03
CA TRP A 466 16.81 9.35 -7.84
C TRP A 466 17.49 8.68 -6.64
N ARG A 467 16.81 8.57 -5.50
CA ARG A 467 17.34 7.89 -4.33
C ARG A 467 17.62 6.41 -4.56
N TRP A 468 16.72 5.73 -5.24
CA TRP A 468 16.90 4.32 -5.54
C TRP A 468 18.06 4.08 -6.50
N LEU A 469 18.08 4.77 -7.62
CA LEU A 469 19.07 4.55 -8.70
C LEU A 469 20.47 5.03 -8.31
N PHE A 470 20.58 6.25 -7.77
CA PHE A 470 21.88 6.87 -7.50
C PHE A 470 22.35 6.70 -6.05
N ARG A 471 21.45 6.68 -5.07
CA ARG A 471 21.79 6.51 -3.66
C ARG A 471 21.66 5.06 -3.17
N ARG A 472 21.16 4.14 -4.01
CA ARG A 472 20.96 2.73 -3.67
C ARG A 472 20.14 2.54 -2.38
N ASP A 473 19.21 3.45 -2.11
CA ASP A 473 18.33 3.35 -0.97
C ASP A 473 17.24 2.31 -1.23
N TRP A 474 17.36 1.16 -0.57
CA TRP A 474 16.41 0.05 -0.72
C TRP A 474 14.97 0.44 -0.37
N ARG A 475 14.77 1.47 0.51
CA ARG A 475 13.44 1.96 0.90
C ARG A 475 12.77 2.66 -0.26
N ALA A 476 13.53 3.45 -0.97
CA ALA A 476 13.08 4.10 -2.20
C ALA A 476 12.73 3.05 -3.28
N GLY A 477 13.57 2.02 -3.46
CA GLY A 477 13.28 0.91 -4.36
C GLY A 477 12.01 0.13 -3.97
N ALA A 478 11.75 -0.05 -2.67
CA ALA A 478 10.53 -0.69 -2.17
C ALA A 478 9.27 0.13 -2.49
N ILE A 479 9.32 1.46 -2.31
CA ILE A 479 8.22 2.37 -2.65
C ILE A 479 7.99 2.36 -4.17
N ALA A 480 9.06 2.51 -4.97
CA ALA A 480 8.99 2.49 -6.43
C ALA A 480 8.40 1.17 -6.96
N CYS A 481 8.78 0.02 -6.34
CA CYS A 481 8.22 -1.28 -6.68
C CYS A 481 6.70 -1.34 -6.41
N GLY A 482 6.24 -0.82 -5.27
CA GLY A 482 4.81 -0.79 -4.95
C GLY A 482 4.00 0.06 -5.94
N VAL A 483 4.52 1.22 -6.34
CA VAL A 483 3.89 2.05 -7.40
C VAL A 483 3.92 1.32 -8.74
N ALA A 484 5.08 0.82 -9.15
CA ALA A 484 5.24 0.16 -10.45
C ALA A 484 4.35 -1.10 -10.56
N ALA A 485 4.26 -1.91 -9.51
CA ALA A 485 3.44 -3.12 -9.50
C ALA A 485 1.94 -2.84 -9.67
N GLY A 486 1.44 -1.72 -9.13
CA GLY A 486 0.04 -1.34 -9.24
C GLY A 486 -0.27 -0.53 -10.51
N TRP A 487 0.71 0.09 -11.15
CA TRP A 487 0.49 1.02 -12.25
C TRP A 487 0.97 0.49 -13.60
N VAL A 488 2.22 -0.03 -13.68
CA VAL A 488 2.85 -0.41 -14.98
C VAL A 488 2.06 -1.49 -15.75
N PRO A 489 1.45 -2.51 -15.12
CA PRO A 489 0.71 -3.52 -15.88
C PRO A 489 -0.43 -2.96 -16.72
N TRP A 490 -1.04 -1.84 -16.33
CA TRP A 490 -2.14 -1.22 -17.06
C TRP A 490 -1.74 -0.67 -18.42
N PHE A 491 -0.45 -0.38 -18.65
CA PHE A 491 0.06 0.02 -19.96
C PHE A 491 0.03 -1.11 -21.00
N LEU A 492 -0.13 -2.37 -20.56
CA LEU A 492 -0.33 -3.52 -21.45
C LEU A 492 -1.77 -3.64 -21.96
N TYR A 493 -2.71 -2.91 -21.34
CA TYR A 493 -4.16 -3.03 -21.59
C TYR A 493 -4.80 -1.68 -21.94
N GLN A 494 -4.13 -0.84 -22.70
CA GLN A 494 -4.60 0.53 -22.98
C GLN A 494 -5.85 0.58 -23.88
N GLU A 495 -6.07 -0.44 -24.68
CA GLU A 495 -7.28 -0.56 -25.52
C GLU A 495 -8.52 -1.00 -24.73
N ARG A 496 -8.30 -1.57 -23.56
CA ARG A 496 -9.36 -1.99 -22.65
C ARG A 496 -10.00 -0.78 -21.98
N THR A 497 -11.30 -0.88 -21.68
CA THR A 497 -11.98 0.09 -20.81
C THR A 497 -11.41 0.03 -19.40
N ILE A 498 -10.62 1.03 -19.03
CA ILE A 498 -9.93 1.16 -17.75
C ILE A 498 -10.16 2.55 -17.15
N PHE A 499 -10.01 2.65 -15.82
CA PHE A 499 -10.41 3.82 -15.07
C PHE A 499 -9.35 4.27 -14.07
N LEU A 500 -9.34 5.58 -13.78
CA LEU A 500 -8.43 6.19 -12.80
C LEU A 500 -8.52 5.55 -11.41
N PHE A 501 -9.70 5.10 -10.97
CA PHE A 501 -9.84 4.56 -9.62
C PHE A 501 -9.06 3.25 -9.38
N TYR A 502 -8.63 2.55 -10.43
CA TYR A 502 -7.69 1.42 -10.28
C TYR A 502 -6.36 1.84 -9.63
N ALA A 503 -6.03 3.11 -9.70
CA ALA A 503 -4.85 3.68 -9.07
C ALA A 503 -4.86 3.60 -7.53
N VAL A 504 -6.02 3.34 -6.88
CA VAL A 504 -6.11 3.21 -5.42
C VAL A 504 -5.12 2.19 -4.87
N VAL A 505 -4.77 1.15 -5.66
CA VAL A 505 -3.83 0.10 -5.26
C VAL A 505 -2.43 0.66 -4.95
N PHE A 506 -1.99 1.68 -5.65
CA PHE A 506 -0.67 2.28 -5.43
C PHE A 506 -0.67 3.59 -4.63
N VAL A 507 -1.84 4.16 -4.28
CA VAL A 507 -1.96 5.38 -3.45
C VAL A 507 -1.17 5.31 -2.15
N PRO A 508 -1.19 4.20 -1.37
CA PRO A 508 -0.38 4.12 -0.15
C PRO A 508 1.12 4.32 -0.40
N PHE A 509 1.62 3.87 -1.55
CA PHE A 509 3.02 4.05 -1.93
C PHE A 509 3.33 5.48 -2.39
N LEU A 510 2.35 6.20 -2.97
CA LEU A 510 2.46 7.65 -3.22
C LEU A 510 2.60 8.42 -1.90
N CYS A 511 1.77 8.10 -0.90
CA CYS A 511 1.85 8.68 0.43
C CYS A 511 3.21 8.41 1.11
N LEU A 512 3.77 7.20 0.96
CA LEU A 512 5.12 6.88 1.42
C LEU A 512 6.20 7.67 0.67
N ALA A 513 6.04 7.90 -0.64
CA ALA A 513 6.97 8.70 -1.43
C ALA A 513 6.99 10.16 -0.95
N VAL A 514 5.81 10.77 -0.75
CA VAL A 514 5.69 12.14 -0.22
C VAL A 514 6.26 12.24 1.20
N ALA A 515 5.95 11.27 2.08
CA ALA A 515 6.52 11.23 3.42
C ALA A 515 8.05 11.08 3.39
N MET A 516 8.62 10.31 2.44
CA MET A 516 10.07 10.19 2.25
C MET A 516 10.70 11.51 1.78
N MET A 517 10.06 12.23 0.88
CA MET A 517 10.49 13.54 0.41
C MET A 517 10.45 14.57 1.55
N ILE A 518 9.36 14.63 2.30
CA ILE A 518 9.22 15.51 3.48
C ILE A 518 10.30 15.19 4.52
N GLY A 519 10.57 13.90 4.77
CA GLY A 519 11.64 13.48 5.67
C GLY A 519 13.03 13.98 5.24
N ALA A 520 13.26 14.11 3.94
CA ALA A 520 14.50 14.69 3.40
C ALA A 520 14.56 16.22 3.56
N MET A 521 13.42 16.91 3.41
CA MET A 521 13.32 18.36 3.64
C MET A 521 13.60 18.70 5.11
N LEU A 522 13.08 17.89 6.04
CA LEU A 522 13.32 18.05 7.48
C LEU A 522 14.78 17.78 7.88
N GLY A 523 15.52 17.02 7.09
CA GLY A 523 16.92 16.68 7.37
C GLY A 523 17.08 15.68 8.53
N PRO A 524 18.34 15.31 8.88
CA PRO A 524 18.62 14.39 9.99
C PRO A 524 18.22 15.00 11.33
N ALA A 525 17.75 14.16 12.27
CA ALA A 525 17.40 14.62 13.62
C ALA A 525 18.59 15.33 14.32
N ALA A 526 18.30 16.40 15.08
CA ALA A 526 19.35 17.08 15.84
C ALA A 526 20.01 16.10 16.82
N GLY A 527 21.31 16.05 16.87
CA GLY A 527 22.07 15.18 17.78
C GLY A 527 22.49 13.81 17.24
N THR A 528 22.27 13.51 15.93
CA THR A 528 22.74 12.25 15.32
C THR A 528 24.11 12.36 14.63
N GLY A 529 24.85 13.44 14.86
CA GLY A 529 26.21 13.62 14.32
C GLY A 529 27.27 13.22 15.34
N THR A 530 28.37 12.64 14.89
CA THR A 530 29.58 12.27 15.65
C THR A 530 30.15 13.41 16.50
N LYS A 531 29.82 14.67 16.20
CA LYS A 531 30.20 15.85 16.96
C LYS A 531 29.51 15.95 18.33
N HIS A 532 28.35 15.30 18.51
CA HIS A 532 27.65 15.31 19.81
C HIS A 532 28.26 14.33 20.81
N GLU A 533 28.88 13.25 20.34
CA GLU A 533 29.61 12.28 21.20
C GLU A 533 30.93 12.87 21.74
N LEU A 534 31.48 13.89 21.08
CA LEU A 534 32.72 14.56 21.46
C LEU A 534 32.51 15.83 22.32
N GLY A 535 31.25 16.13 22.73
CA GLY A 535 30.95 17.31 23.54
C GLY A 535 31.23 18.67 22.88
N LEU A 536 31.43 18.70 21.56
CA LEU A 536 31.70 19.93 20.81
C LEU A 536 30.39 20.70 20.53
N PRO A 537 30.39 22.05 20.58
CA PRO A 537 29.21 22.84 20.26
C PRO A 537 28.73 22.57 18.84
N THR A 538 27.50 22.05 18.70
CA THR A 538 26.90 21.61 17.42
C THR A 538 26.13 22.72 16.71
N SER A 539 26.33 23.98 17.03
CA SER A 539 25.70 25.12 16.40
C SER A 539 26.38 25.41 15.05
N ASP A 540 25.93 24.69 13.99
CA ASP A 540 26.08 25.18 12.64
C ASP A 540 24.82 25.99 12.29
N PRO A 541 24.88 27.35 12.32
CA PRO A 541 23.71 28.20 12.05
C PRO A 541 23.11 27.97 10.67
N SER A 542 23.92 27.56 9.70
CA SER A 542 23.45 27.26 8.32
C SER A 542 22.62 25.98 8.29
N GLY A 543 23.01 24.97 9.04
CA GLY A 543 22.28 23.72 9.18
C GLY A 543 20.95 23.90 9.93
N GLU A 544 20.90 24.75 10.95
CA GLU A 544 19.68 25.05 11.70
C GLU A 544 18.68 25.85 10.87
N ARG A 545 19.14 26.90 10.15
CA ARG A 545 18.32 27.67 9.22
C ARG A 545 17.73 26.81 8.10
N ARG A 546 18.52 25.91 7.52
CA ARG A 546 18.06 24.99 6.48
C ARG A 546 16.96 24.05 7.01
N ARG A 547 17.07 23.58 8.24
CA ARG A 547 16.07 22.71 8.88
C ARG A 547 14.78 23.46 9.16
N THR A 548 14.87 24.67 9.69
CA THR A 548 13.69 25.52 9.93
C THR A 548 12.95 25.78 8.62
N LEU A 549 13.67 26.16 7.56
CA LEU A 549 13.09 26.37 6.25
C LEU A 549 12.43 25.09 5.72
N GLY A 550 13.13 23.95 5.82
CA GLY A 550 12.57 22.64 5.41
C GLY A 550 11.31 22.27 6.20
N ALA A 551 11.26 22.56 7.50
CA ALA A 551 10.10 22.31 8.34
C ALA A 551 8.93 23.24 7.97
N VAL A 552 9.18 24.51 7.67
CA VAL A 552 8.15 25.46 7.20
C VAL A 552 7.58 25.01 5.86
N VAL A 553 8.43 24.70 4.88
CA VAL A 553 7.98 24.25 3.55
C VAL A 553 7.18 22.95 3.64
N ALA A 554 7.65 21.98 4.43
CA ALA A 554 6.93 20.72 4.65
C ALA A 554 5.60 20.94 5.37
N GLY A 555 5.56 21.83 6.36
CA GLY A 555 4.33 22.18 7.09
C GLY A 555 3.31 22.86 6.19
N VAL A 556 3.74 23.82 5.38
CA VAL A 556 2.87 24.49 4.39
C VAL A 556 2.31 23.48 3.38
N LEU A 557 3.14 22.59 2.84
CA LEU A 557 2.68 21.56 1.91
C LEU A 557 1.60 20.66 2.54
N VAL A 558 1.81 20.20 3.77
CA VAL A 558 0.82 19.35 4.46
C VAL A 558 -0.47 20.11 4.73
N LEU A 559 -0.39 21.37 5.17
CA LEU A 559 -1.57 22.21 5.40
C LEU A 559 -2.35 22.47 4.10
N LEU A 560 -1.67 22.72 2.99
CA LEU A 560 -2.29 22.88 1.68
C LEU A 560 -2.98 21.59 1.21
N ILE A 561 -2.39 20.41 1.45
CA ILE A 561 -3.01 19.12 1.14
C ILE A 561 -4.30 18.93 1.96
N VAL A 562 -4.25 19.20 3.27
CA VAL A 562 -5.42 19.09 4.16
C VAL A 562 -6.52 20.08 3.75
N TRP A 563 -6.15 21.35 3.47
CA TRP A 563 -7.08 22.34 2.96
C TRP A 563 -7.73 21.89 1.64
N ASN A 564 -6.94 21.37 0.73
CA ASN A 564 -7.41 20.87 -0.56
C ASN A 564 -8.40 19.71 -0.41
N PHE A 565 -8.15 18.76 0.52
CA PHE A 565 -9.08 17.69 0.86
C PHE A 565 -10.41 18.27 1.39
N ILE A 566 -10.35 19.26 2.29
CA ILE A 566 -11.55 19.94 2.83
C ILE A 566 -12.30 20.68 1.72
N TYR A 567 -11.60 21.35 0.82
CA TYR A 567 -12.20 22.05 -0.32
C TYR A 567 -12.99 21.09 -1.23
N PHE A 568 -12.45 19.88 -1.49
CA PHE A 568 -13.12 18.85 -2.29
C PHE A 568 -14.10 17.98 -1.49
N TRP A 569 -14.21 18.13 -0.19
CA TRP A 569 -15.06 17.31 0.68
C TRP A 569 -16.49 17.10 0.18
N PRO A 570 -17.21 18.12 -0.33
CA PRO A 570 -18.58 17.92 -0.85
C PRO A 570 -18.63 16.90 -1.99
N LEU A 571 -17.63 16.92 -2.89
CA LEU A 571 -17.54 15.97 -4.02
C LEU A 571 -17.14 14.56 -3.58
N TYR A 572 -16.52 14.40 -2.42
CA TYR A 572 -16.18 13.08 -1.89
C TYR A 572 -17.34 12.42 -1.14
N THR A 573 -18.29 13.21 -0.64
CA THR A 573 -19.36 12.74 0.25
C THR A 573 -20.75 12.78 -0.38
N GLY A 574 -20.90 13.36 -1.57
CA GLY A 574 -22.19 13.60 -2.17
C GLY A 574 -23.02 14.64 -1.41
N THR A 575 -22.35 15.62 -0.78
CA THR A 575 -23.03 16.74 -0.11
C THR A 575 -23.54 17.72 -1.18
N PRO A 576 -24.83 18.13 -1.15
CA PRO A 576 -25.35 19.11 -2.09
C PRO A 576 -24.62 20.44 -1.97
N ILE A 577 -24.20 21.03 -3.08
CA ILE A 577 -23.58 22.35 -3.18
C ILE A 577 -24.17 23.14 -4.35
N PRO A 578 -24.14 24.48 -4.31
CA PRO A 578 -24.53 25.29 -5.46
C PRO A 578 -23.81 24.89 -6.73
N GLU A 579 -24.49 24.91 -7.88
CA GLU A 579 -23.91 24.47 -9.17
C GLU A 579 -22.63 25.25 -9.53
N ASN A 580 -22.61 26.57 -9.30
CA ASN A 580 -21.41 27.39 -9.48
C ASN A 580 -20.24 26.89 -8.59
N SER A 581 -20.49 26.59 -7.31
CA SER A 581 -19.49 26.04 -6.40
C SER A 581 -19.00 24.64 -6.84
N TRP A 582 -19.88 23.86 -7.47
CA TRP A 582 -19.49 22.58 -8.07
C TRP A 582 -18.57 22.81 -9.27
N ARG A 583 -18.90 23.73 -10.18
CA ARG A 583 -18.07 24.11 -11.34
C ARG A 583 -16.70 24.63 -10.93
N ASP A 584 -16.60 25.44 -9.87
CA ASP A 584 -15.33 25.94 -9.32
C ASP A 584 -14.37 24.83 -8.85
N ARG A 585 -14.89 23.62 -8.61
CA ARG A 585 -14.11 22.43 -8.24
C ARG A 585 -13.70 21.59 -9.43
N MET A 586 -14.22 21.87 -10.62
CA MET A 586 -13.81 21.23 -11.87
C MET A 586 -12.60 21.97 -12.44
N TRP A 587 -11.40 21.70 -11.84
CA TRP A 587 -10.17 22.43 -12.19
C TRP A 587 -9.65 22.12 -13.59
N LEU A 588 -10.04 20.98 -14.16
CA LEU A 588 -9.73 20.60 -15.53
C LEU A 588 -11.04 20.30 -16.28
N ASP A 589 -11.14 20.74 -17.54
CA ASP A 589 -12.33 20.49 -18.40
C ASP A 589 -12.60 18.99 -18.55
N THR A 590 -11.58 18.16 -18.41
CA THR A 590 -11.70 16.70 -18.47
C THR A 590 -12.33 16.06 -17.24
N TRP A 591 -12.61 16.82 -16.20
CA TRP A 591 -13.27 16.32 -14.98
C TRP A 591 -14.79 16.31 -15.09
N ILE A 592 -15.36 16.99 -16.09
CA ILE A 592 -16.80 17.06 -16.39
C ILE A 592 -17.19 15.98 -17.39
#